data_6a08c9ba7d3c502752571720ea899158
#
_entry.id   6a08c9ba7d3c502752571720ea899158
#
_cell.length_a   1.000
_cell.length_b   1.000
_cell.length_c   1.000
_cell.angle_alpha   90.00
_cell.angle_beta   90.00
_cell.angle_gamma   90.00
#
_symmetry.space_group_name_H-M   'P 1'
#
loop_
_entity.id
_entity.type
_entity.pdbx_description
1 polymer ?
#
loop_
_entity_poly.entity_id
_entity_poly.type
_entity_poly.pdbx_seq_one_letter_code
_entity_poly.pdbx_strand_id
1 'polypeptide(L)'
;YSTLSEDKDLMKSYHCEVIIEEDGIQEKLRPEWRKMLCNLEKGDTIIITKLSHALRGIRELGVFLDLCSNYKIRLISIHDYIDTNGEYYPDTTVADVLETISKLSSEVTSMRRSEGRFLKLRKGTRPKTLKAGLKLDREKTVVNMYNSGHSIDDIWKVSGYKSRTSVFRVLNRHGVQLNRGRHQGPIKKRNDNN
;
A
#
# COMPACT_ATOMS: atom_id res chain seq x y z
N TYR A 1 -10.69 -7.88 15.25
CA TYR A 1 -9.23 -8.05 15.19
C TYR A 1 -8.80 -8.70 16.50
N SER A 2 -8.34 -9.96 16.48
CA SER A 2 -7.61 -10.54 17.58
C SER A 2 -6.34 -9.70 17.78
N THR A 3 -5.96 -9.50 19.03
CA THR A 3 -4.69 -8.84 19.32
C THR A 3 -3.56 -9.84 19.03
N LEU A 4 -2.37 -9.35 18.71
CA LEU A 4 -1.20 -10.20 18.43
C LEU A 4 -0.91 -11.17 19.60
N SER A 5 -1.22 -10.76 20.84
CA SER A 5 -1.11 -11.59 22.04
C SER A 5 -2.11 -12.73 22.06
N GLU A 6 -3.37 -12.48 21.67
CA GLU A 6 -4.42 -13.51 21.61
C GLU A 6 -4.08 -14.58 20.56
N ASP A 7 -3.57 -14.15 19.40
CA ASP A 7 -3.12 -15.08 18.34
C ASP A 7 -1.94 -15.95 18.80
N LYS A 8 -1.01 -15.39 19.60
CA LYS A 8 0.11 -16.16 20.17
C LYS A 8 -0.36 -17.20 21.19
N ASP A 9 -1.26 -16.83 22.07
CA ASP A 9 -1.78 -17.75 23.09
C ASP A 9 -2.61 -18.86 22.42
N LEU A 10 -3.32 -18.52 21.36
CA LEU A 10 -4.02 -19.47 20.51
C LEU A 10 -3.04 -20.46 19.85
N MET A 11 -1.95 -19.99 19.25
CA MET A 11 -0.91 -20.85 18.66
C MET A 11 -0.26 -21.79 19.68
N LYS A 12 -0.03 -21.32 20.90
CA LYS A 12 0.49 -22.17 21.99
C LYS A 12 -0.48 -23.30 22.35
N SER A 13 -1.79 -23.07 22.31
CA SER A 13 -2.78 -24.10 22.59
C SER A 13 -2.77 -25.26 21.56
N TYR A 14 -2.26 -24.99 20.35
CA TYR A 14 -2.04 -26.00 19.32
C TYR A 14 -0.65 -26.69 19.43
N HIS A 15 0.06 -26.47 20.53
CA HIS A 15 1.39 -27.07 20.78
C HIS A 15 2.42 -26.77 19.67
N CYS A 16 2.42 -25.56 19.11
CA CYS A 16 3.42 -25.13 18.15
C CYS A 16 4.81 -25.11 18.79
N GLU A 17 5.77 -25.82 18.22
CA GLU A 17 7.18 -25.82 18.63
C GLU A 17 7.84 -24.47 18.33
N VAL A 18 7.52 -23.91 17.17
CA VAL A 18 8.07 -22.63 16.68
C VAL A 18 6.92 -21.70 16.31
N ILE A 19 6.92 -20.49 16.86
CA ILE A 19 5.98 -19.43 16.50
C ILE A 19 6.73 -18.34 15.77
N ILE A 20 6.33 -18.06 14.54
CA ILE A 20 6.96 -17.09 13.65
C ILE A 20 6.01 -15.90 13.46
N GLU A 21 6.55 -14.71 13.67
CA GLU A 21 5.81 -13.46 13.47
C GLU A 21 6.41 -12.68 12.32
N GLU A 22 5.55 -12.22 11.43
CA GLU A 22 5.95 -11.33 10.34
C GLU A 22 5.50 -9.90 10.64
N ASP A 23 6.43 -8.94 10.58
CA ASP A 23 6.06 -7.53 10.75
C ASP A 23 5.35 -7.00 9.50
N GLY A 24 4.17 -6.41 9.67
CA GLY A 24 3.40 -5.79 8.59
C GLY A 24 4.14 -4.68 7.82
N ILE A 25 5.19 -4.08 8.42
CA ILE A 25 6.08 -3.12 7.75
C ILE A 25 6.83 -3.78 6.59
N GLN A 26 7.15 -5.07 6.72
CA GLN A 26 7.90 -5.86 5.74
C GLN A 26 6.98 -6.68 4.81
N GLU A 27 5.70 -6.36 4.74
CA GLU A 27 4.68 -7.10 3.95
C GLU A 27 5.14 -7.47 2.54
N LYS A 28 5.96 -6.64 1.89
CA LYS A 28 6.46 -6.92 0.53
C LYS A 28 7.53 -7.99 0.48
N LEU A 29 8.42 -8.02 1.46
CA LEU A 29 9.58 -8.92 1.49
C LEU A 29 9.28 -10.22 2.20
N ARG A 30 8.55 -10.17 3.30
CA ARG A 30 8.15 -11.30 4.15
C ARG A 30 9.33 -12.26 4.43
N PRO A 31 10.42 -11.75 5.03
CA PRO A 31 11.63 -12.55 5.21
C PRO A 31 11.38 -13.75 6.11
N GLU A 32 10.61 -13.60 7.19
CA GLU A 32 10.35 -14.69 8.14
C GLU A 32 9.46 -15.78 7.52
N TRP A 33 8.41 -15.39 6.77
CA TRP A 33 7.60 -16.32 6.01
C TRP A 33 8.43 -17.14 5.00
N ARG A 34 9.31 -16.47 4.25
CA ARG A 34 10.18 -17.14 3.27
C ARG A 34 11.16 -18.09 3.94
N LYS A 35 11.78 -17.65 5.04
CA LYS A 35 12.69 -18.47 5.82
C LYS A 35 11.99 -19.72 6.36
N MET A 36 10.77 -19.57 6.87
CA MET A 36 9.96 -20.70 7.30
C MET A 36 9.73 -21.69 6.15
N LEU A 37 9.26 -21.21 5.00
CA LEU A 37 9.01 -22.08 3.84
C LEU A 37 10.26 -22.82 3.34
N CYS A 38 11.45 -22.19 3.45
CA CYS A 38 12.72 -22.83 3.07
C CYS A 38 13.19 -23.90 4.06
N ASN A 39 12.74 -23.85 5.31
CA ASN A 39 13.15 -24.76 6.37
C ASN A 39 12.15 -25.90 6.63
N LEU A 40 11.05 -25.95 5.85
CA LEU A 40 10.05 -26.99 5.98
C LEU A 40 10.58 -28.37 5.58
N GLU A 41 10.29 -29.34 6.42
CA GLU A 41 10.60 -30.75 6.17
C GLU A 41 9.34 -31.54 5.80
N LYS A 42 9.56 -32.73 5.28
CA LYS A 42 8.45 -33.59 4.88
C LYS A 42 7.67 -34.07 6.12
N GLY A 43 6.39 -33.85 6.11
CA GLY A 43 5.49 -34.26 7.19
C GLY A 43 5.27 -33.19 8.27
N ASP A 44 5.87 -32.01 8.11
CA ASP A 44 5.64 -30.89 9.03
C ASP A 44 4.16 -30.46 9.07
N THR A 45 3.80 -29.80 10.17
CA THR A 45 2.49 -29.17 10.33
C THR A 45 2.65 -27.67 10.36
N ILE A 46 1.97 -26.98 9.45
CA ILE A 46 1.87 -25.51 9.45
C ILE A 46 0.54 -25.11 10.03
N ILE A 47 0.59 -24.25 11.06
CA ILE A 47 -0.60 -23.67 11.66
C ILE A 47 -0.59 -22.17 11.37
N ILE A 48 -1.67 -21.66 10.81
CA ILE A 48 -1.88 -20.24 10.53
C ILE A 48 -3.16 -19.76 11.18
N THR A 49 -3.21 -18.49 11.55
CA THR A 49 -4.44 -17.92 12.12
C THR A 49 -5.53 -17.84 11.09
N LYS A 50 -5.22 -17.35 9.90
CA LYS A 50 -6.15 -17.24 8.77
C LYS A 50 -5.39 -17.25 7.43
N LEU A 51 -5.97 -17.85 6.39
CA LEU A 51 -5.37 -17.87 5.04
C LEU A 51 -5.06 -16.47 4.51
N SER A 52 -5.96 -15.51 4.74
CA SER A 52 -5.78 -14.12 4.31
C SER A 52 -4.65 -13.38 5.06
N HIS A 53 -4.24 -13.84 6.24
CA HIS A 53 -3.10 -13.33 6.99
C HIS A 53 -1.77 -13.88 6.44
N ALA A 54 -1.76 -15.16 6.08
CA ALA A 54 -0.57 -15.85 5.59
C ALA A 54 -0.31 -15.63 4.09
N LEU A 55 -1.34 -15.50 3.28
CA LEU A 55 -1.26 -15.48 1.82
C LEU A 55 -1.68 -14.15 1.20
N ARG A 56 -1.14 -13.83 0.05
CA ARG A 56 -1.42 -12.58 -0.67
C ARG A 56 -2.50 -12.71 -1.76
N GLY A 57 -3.11 -13.85 -1.87
CA GLY A 57 -4.18 -14.13 -2.84
C GLY A 57 -4.07 -15.50 -3.49
N ILE A 58 -4.94 -15.78 -4.44
CA ILE A 58 -5.13 -17.11 -5.05
C ILE A 58 -3.85 -17.67 -5.69
N ARG A 59 -3.03 -16.82 -6.31
CA ARG A 59 -1.77 -17.30 -6.94
C ARG A 59 -0.80 -17.87 -5.92
N GLU A 60 -0.65 -17.18 -4.78
CA GLU A 60 0.25 -17.62 -3.71
C GLU A 60 -0.34 -18.85 -3.02
N LEU A 61 -1.67 -18.92 -2.86
CA LEU A 61 -2.35 -20.10 -2.35
C LEU A 61 -2.04 -21.32 -3.21
N GLY A 62 -2.14 -21.23 -4.53
CA GLY A 62 -1.83 -22.36 -5.43
C GLY A 62 -0.41 -22.90 -5.22
N VAL A 63 0.59 -21.99 -5.24
CA VAL A 63 2.00 -22.36 -5.00
C VAL A 63 2.20 -22.97 -3.61
N PHE A 64 1.52 -22.43 -2.60
CA PHE A 64 1.62 -22.92 -1.23
C PHE A 64 0.97 -24.30 -1.07
N LEU A 65 -0.17 -24.55 -1.70
CA LEU A 65 -0.83 -25.87 -1.68
C LEU A 65 0.00 -26.91 -2.44
N ASP A 66 0.64 -26.55 -3.55
CA ASP A 66 1.58 -27.42 -4.27
C ASP A 66 2.76 -27.82 -3.36
N LEU A 67 3.31 -26.86 -2.62
CA LEU A 67 4.36 -27.13 -1.64
C LEU A 67 3.87 -28.11 -0.57
N CYS A 68 2.71 -27.83 0.06
CA CYS A 68 2.13 -28.68 1.09
C CYS A 68 1.88 -30.11 0.57
N SER A 69 1.39 -30.26 -0.65
CA SER A 69 1.17 -31.55 -1.27
C SER A 69 2.46 -32.33 -1.51
N ASN A 70 3.50 -31.68 -2.05
CA ASN A 70 4.77 -32.30 -2.37
C ASN A 70 5.53 -32.75 -1.12
N TYR A 71 5.50 -31.96 -0.07
CA TYR A 71 6.18 -32.26 1.20
C TYR A 71 5.27 -32.98 2.21
N LYS A 72 4.02 -33.29 1.85
CA LYS A 72 3.04 -33.93 2.77
C LYS A 72 2.84 -33.13 4.06
N ILE A 73 2.82 -31.81 3.93
CA ILE A 73 2.64 -30.89 5.04
C ILE A 73 1.14 -30.82 5.40
N ARG A 74 0.87 -30.96 6.70
CA ARG A 74 -0.47 -30.70 7.24
C ARG A 74 -0.65 -29.19 7.37
N LEU A 75 -1.75 -28.67 6.86
CA LEU A 75 -2.13 -27.27 6.99
C LEU A 75 -3.34 -27.12 7.90
N ILE A 76 -3.22 -26.28 8.93
CA ILE A 76 -4.31 -25.92 9.82
C ILE A 76 -4.51 -24.39 9.73
N SER A 77 -5.72 -23.94 9.39
CA SER A 77 -6.13 -22.54 9.44
C SER A 77 -7.21 -22.36 10.49
N ILE A 78 -6.87 -21.70 11.59
CA ILE A 78 -7.69 -21.71 12.81
C ILE A 78 -9.01 -20.98 12.59
N HIS A 79 -9.00 -19.74 12.14
CA HIS A 79 -10.20 -18.94 11.93
C HIS A 79 -10.96 -19.24 10.65
N ASP A 80 -10.39 -20.04 9.76
CA ASP A 80 -11.06 -20.54 8.58
C ASP A 80 -11.63 -21.95 8.82
N TYR A 81 -11.37 -22.54 9.98
CA TYR A 81 -11.80 -23.90 10.37
C TYR A 81 -11.35 -24.97 9.36
N ILE A 82 -10.14 -24.84 8.84
CA ILE A 82 -9.57 -25.76 7.86
C ILE A 82 -8.46 -26.58 8.51
N ASP A 83 -8.55 -27.90 8.39
CA ASP A 83 -7.49 -28.83 8.71
C ASP A 83 -7.41 -29.89 7.61
N THR A 84 -6.27 -30.02 6.94
CA THR A 84 -6.12 -30.97 5.83
C THR A 84 -6.20 -32.42 6.24
N ASN A 85 -6.04 -32.74 7.54
CA ASN A 85 -6.25 -34.09 8.07
C ASN A 85 -7.67 -34.29 8.65
N GLY A 86 -8.44 -33.20 8.84
CA GLY A 86 -9.82 -33.28 9.37
C GLY A 86 -9.93 -33.61 10.86
N GLU A 87 -8.82 -33.57 11.62
CA GLU A 87 -8.83 -33.93 13.04
C GLU A 87 -9.39 -32.82 13.93
N TYR A 88 -8.99 -31.56 13.69
CA TYR A 88 -9.45 -30.41 14.48
C TYR A 88 -10.82 -29.91 14.06
N TYR A 89 -11.15 -30.01 12.78
CA TYR A 89 -12.38 -29.49 12.21
C TYR A 89 -13.08 -30.54 11.33
N PRO A 90 -13.60 -31.62 11.93
CA PRO A 90 -14.21 -32.74 11.17
C PRO A 90 -15.50 -32.33 10.45
N ASP A 91 -16.19 -31.29 10.93
CA ASP A 91 -17.46 -30.84 10.36
C ASP A 91 -17.30 -29.88 9.18
N THR A 92 -16.06 -29.46 8.88
CA THR A 92 -15.79 -28.54 7.76
C THR A 92 -16.02 -29.25 6.43
N THR A 93 -16.94 -28.74 5.66
CA THR A 93 -17.25 -29.29 4.35
C THR A 93 -16.35 -28.74 3.25
N VAL A 94 -16.26 -29.44 2.11
CA VAL A 94 -15.58 -28.94 0.93
C VAL A 94 -16.18 -27.60 0.47
N ALA A 95 -17.49 -27.42 0.63
CA ALA A 95 -18.16 -26.18 0.28
C ALA A 95 -17.65 -25.00 1.11
N ASP A 96 -17.43 -25.19 2.43
CA ASP A 96 -16.89 -24.15 3.32
C ASP A 96 -15.47 -23.75 2.93
N VAL A 97 -14.64 -24.74 2.57
CA VAL A 97 -13.28 -24.49 2.07
C VAL A 97 -13.30 -23.69 0.77
N LEU A 98 -14.16 -24.06 -0.18
CA LEU A 98 -14.31 -23.34 -1.45
C LEU A 98 -14.82 -21.90 -1.23
N GLU A 99 -15.75 -21.71 -0.31
CA GLU A 99 -16.24 -20.38 0.06
C GLU A 99 -15.11 -19.52 0.65
N THR A 100 -14.31 -20.06 1.56
CA THR A 100 -13.15 -19.40 2.14
C THR A 100 -12.14 -19.00 1.06
N ILE A 101 -11.81 -19.91 0.13
CA ILE A 101 -10.91 -19.62 -0.99
C ILE A 101 -11.49 -18.53 -1.88
N SER A 102 -12.78 -18.53 -2.16
CA SER A 102 -13.43 -17.51 -2.99
C SER A 102 -13.32 -16.09 -2.39
N LYS A 103 -13.40 -16.00 -1.06
CA LYS A 103 -13.30 -14.74 -0.30
C LYS A 103 -11.86 -14.25 -0.12
N LEU A 104 -10.84 -15.12 -0.27
CA LEU A 104 -9.46 -14.82 0.04
C LEU A 104 -8.94 -13.54 -0.62
N SER A 105 -9.19 -13.35 -1.91
CA SER A 105 -8.71 -12.17 -2.64
C SER A 105 -9.32 -10.86 -2.14
N SER A 106 -10.60 -10.87 -1.78
CA SER A 106 -11.30 -9.70 -1.23
C SER A 106 -10.82 -9.36 0.18
N GLU A 107 -10.61 -10.36 1.02
CA GLU A 107 -10.10 -10.21 2.38
C GLU A 107 -8.67 -9.65 2.37
N VAL A 108 -7.77 -10.23 1.59
CA VAL A 108 -6.39 -9.73 1.44
C VAL A 108 -6.38 -8.27 0.96
N THR A 109 -7.23 -7.92 0.01
CA THR A 109 -7.36 -6.53 -0.47
C THR A 109 -7.86 -5.59 0.64
N SER A 110 -8.84 -6.04 1.44
CA SER A 110 -9.37 -5.28 2.56
C SER A 110 -8.32 -5.05 3.64
N MET A 111 -7.58 -6.09 4.02
CA MET A 111 -6.50 -6.01 4.99
C MET A 111 -5.42 -5.01 4.55
N ARG A 112 -4.92 -5.10 3.33
CA ARG A 112 -3.93 -4.16 2.78
C ARG A 112 -4.41 -2.71 2.78
N ARG A 113 -5.69 -2.48 2.53
CA ARG A 113 -6.28 -1.13 2.61
C ARG A 113 -6.29 -0.61 4.05
N SER A 114 -6.59 -1.46 5.03
CA SER A 114 -6.60 -1.08 6.45
C SER A 114 -5.20 -0.81 6.97
N GLU A 115 -4.23 -1.69 6.67
CA GLU A 115 -2.81 -1.52 7.01
C GLU A 115 -2.20 -0.28 6.36
N GLY A 116 -2.49 -0.06 5.08
CA GLY A 116 -2.04 1.14 4.37
C GLY A 116 -2.58 2.44 5.00
N ARG A 117 -3.79 2.43 5.57
CA ARG A 117 -4.34 3.55 6.35
C ARG A 117 -3.59 3.71 7.67
N PHE A 118 -3.36 2.61 8.39
CA PHE A 118 -2.67 2.60 9.68
C PHE A 118 -1.22 3.07 9.56
N LEU A 119 -0.49 2.59 8.56
CA LEU A 119 0.89 3.03 8.26
C LEU A 119 0.96 4.52 7.88
N LYS A 120 -0.06 5.04 7.18
CA LYS A 120 -0.15 6.49 6.90
C LYS A 120 -0.38 7.31 8.17
N LEU A 121 -1.14 6.78 9.13
CA LEU A 121 -1.34 7.40 10.44
C LEU A 121 -0.06 7.36 11.29
N ARG A 122 0.64 6.22 11.34
CA ARG A 122 1.91 6.07 12.10
C ARG A 122 3.07 6.88 11.51
N LYS A 123 3.18 6.99 10.19
CA LYS A 123 4.21 7.84 9.54
C LYS A 123 3.97 9.33 9.70
N GLY A 124 2.98 9.71 10.54
CA GLY A 124 2.58 11.08 10.70
C GLY A 124 2.25 11.68 9.34
N THR A 125 1.00 11.83 9.01
CA THR A 125 0.61 12.70 7.90
C THR A 125 1.34 14.01 8.14
N ARG A 126 2.36 14.35 7.32
CA ARG A 126 2.84 15.74 7.28
C ARG A 126 1.59 16.59 7.26
N PRO A 127 1.41 17.52 8.22
CA PRO A 127 0.18 18.27 8.35
C PRO A 127 -0.22 18.78 6.97
N LYS A 128 -1.49 18.64 6.58
CA LYS A 128 -1.99 19.16 5.29
C LYS A 128 -1.63 20.63 5.12
N THR A 129 -1.50 21.35 6.24
CA THR A 129 -1.03 22.72 6.35
C THR A 129 0.37 22.96 5.81
N LEU A 130 1.35 22.10 6.12
CA LEU A 130 2.72 22.21 5.59
C LEU A 130 2.79 21.98 4.07
N LYS A 131 2.04 20.99 3.56
CA LYS A 131 1.95 20.76 2.11
C LYS A 131 1.18 21.87 1.39
N ALA A 132 0.16 22.44 2.02
CA ALA A 132 -0.60 23.55 1.49
C ALA A 132 0.24 24.83 1.47
N GLY A 133 1.01 25.12 2.53
CA GLY A 133 1.95 26.24 2.59
C GLY A 133 3.02 26.15 1.50
N LEU A 134 3.75 25.04 1.41
CA LEU A 134 4.77 24.82 0.38
C LEU A 134 4.21 24.89 -1.06
N LYS A 135 2.96 24.46 -1.26
CA LYS A 135 2.29 24.59 -2.55
C LYS A 135 1.94 26.04 -2.87
N LEU A 136 1.43 26.78 -1.89
CA LEU A 136 1.07 28.18 -2.04
C LEU A 136 2.30 29.05 -2.31
N ASP A 137 3.41 28.83 -1.59
CA ASP A 137 4.66 29.53 -1.80
C ASP A 137 5.23 29.26 -3.19
N ARG A 138 5.17 28.01 -3.65
CA ARG A 138 5.56 27.64 -5.00
C ARG A 138 4.69 28.29 -6.08
N GLU A 139 3.37 28.37 -5.87
CA GLU A 139 2.47 29.04 -6.78
C GLU A 139 2.74 30.56 -6.81
N LYS A 140 2.98 31.18 -5.67
CA LYS A 140 3.38 32.61 -5.58
C LYS A 140 4.70 32.86 -6.33
N THR A 141 5.69 31.98 -6.18
CA THR A 141 6.96 32.10 -6.90
C THR A 141 6.74 32.09 -8.41
N VAL A 142 5.90 31.20 -8.94
CA VAL A 142 5.55 31.15 -10.35
C VAL A 142 4.92 32.44 -10.84
N VAL A 143 3.96 32.98 -10.07
CA VAL A 143 3.30 34.26 -10.40
C VAL A 143 4.29 35.41 -10.39
N ASN A 144 5.14 35.50 -9.38
CA ASN A 144 6.14 36.55 -9.27
C ASN A 144 7.15 36.50 -10.43
N MET A 145 7.66 35.32 -10.76
CA MET A 145 8.61 35.15 -11.90
C MET A 145 7.95 35.56 -13.22
N TYR A 146 6.69 35.19 -13.45
CA TYR A 146 5.98 35.59 -14.66
C TYR A 146 5.78 37.10 -14.73
N ASN A 147 5.37 37.73 -13.64
CA ASN A 147 5.22 39.19 -13.54
C ASN A 147 6.54 39.96 -13.69
N SER A 148 7.67 39.31 -13.30
CA SER A 148 9.03 39.85 -13.50
C SER A 148 9.55 39.67 -14.94
N GLY A 149 8.76 39.10 -15.85
CA GLY A 149 9.11 38.98 -17.27
C GLY A 149 9.83 37.70 -17.68
N HIS A 150 9.94 36.72 -16.78
CA HIS A 150 10.55 35.43 -17.12
C HIS A 150 9.66 34.63 -18.08
N SER A 151 10.31 33.86 -18.98
CA SER A 151 9.60 33.00 -19.92
C SER A 151 8.94 31.80 -19.21
N ILE A 152 7.87 31.25 -19.78
CA ILE A 152 7.22 30.04 -19.26
C ILE A 152 8.21 28.88 -19.16
N ASP A 153 9.16 28.79 -20.07
CA ASP A 153 10.19 27.74 -20.08
C ASP A 153 11.15 27.89 -18.91
N ASP A 154 11.60 29.10 -18.59
CA ASP A 154 12.47 29.35 -17.44
C ASP A 154 11.72 29.09 -16.13
N ILE A 155 10.49 29.57 -16.03
CA ILE A 155 9.63 29.32 -14.87
C ILE A 155 9.41 27.82 -14.68
N TRP A 156 9.14 27.07 -15.75
CA TRP A 156 8.98 25.62 -15.67
C TRP A 156 10.23 24.92 -15.16
N LYS A 157 11.40 25.25 -15.69
CA LYS A 157 12.70 24.66 -15.26
C LYS A 157 12.97 24.89 -13.78
N VAL A 158 12.72 26.10 -13.29
CA VAL A 158 13.02 26.48 -11.90
C VAL A 158 11.94 26.04 -10.92
N SER A 159 10.66 26.09 -11.31
CA SER A 159 9.54 25.80 -10.42
C SER A 159 9.37 24.32 -10.06
N GLY A 160 10.07 23.39 -10.77
CA GLY A 160 9.97 21.96 -10.53
C GLY A 160 8.58 21.36 -10.83
N TYR A 161 7.75 22.00 -11.65
CA TYR A 161 6.53 21.39 -12.17
C TYR A 161 6.85 20.36 -13.26
N LYS A 162 6.04 19.32 -13.36
CA LYS A 162 6.27 18.23 -14.32
C LYS A 162 6.06 18.65 -15.78
N SER A 163 5.33 19.74 -16.02
CA SER A 163 5.02 20.22 -17.37
C SER A 163 4.73 21.70 -17.39
N ARG A 164 4.93 22.34 -18.57
CA ARG A 164 4.54 23.74 -18.84
C ARG A 164 3.04 23.97 -18.63
N THR A 165 2.21 23.00 -18.94
CA THR A 165 0.76 23.05 -18.70
C THR A 165 0.42 23.28 -17.23
N SER A 166 1.23 22.74 -16.32
CA SER A 166 1.05 22.96 -14.87
C SER A 166 1.35 24.40 -14.48
N VAL A 167 2.35 25.03 -15.10
CA VAL A 167 2.64 26.46 -14.90
C VAL A 167 1.49 27.33 -15.38
N PHE A 168 0.97 27.06 -16.58
CA PHE A 168 -0.22 27.78 -17.12
C PHE A 168 -1.44 27.64 -16.22
N ARG A 169 -1.70 26.46 -15.66
CA ARG A 169 -2.81 26.25 -14.72
C ARG A 169 -2.66 27.08 -13.44
N VAL A 170 -1.43 27.25 -12.94
CA VAL A 170 -1.17 28.10 -11.78
C VAL A 170 -1.43 29.55 -12.12
N LEU A 171 -0.88 30.07 -13.21
CA LEU A 171 -1.07 31.45 -13.64
C LEU A 171 -2.57 31.78 -13.85
N ASN A 172 -3.31 30.89 -14.54
CA ASN A 172 -4.75 31.05 -14.73
C ASN A 172 -5.53 31.05 -13.40
N ARG A 173 -5.16 30.16 -12.45
CA ARG A 173 -5.80 30.10 -11.12
C ARG A 173 -5.61 31.41 -10.35
N HIS A 174 -4.47 32.05 -10.50
CA HIS A 174 -4.16 33.32 -9.86
C HIS A 174 -4.63 34.55 -10.70
N GLY A 175 -5.41 34.34 -11.76
CA GLY A 175 -5.99 35.40 -12.56
C GLY A 175 -4.97 36.23 -13.37
N VAL A 176 -3.77 35.64 -13.61
CA VAL A 176 -2.74 36.32 -14.39
C VAL A 176 -3.10 36.32 -15.87
N GLN A 177 -3.17 37.50 -16.49
CA GLN A 177 -3.36 37.59 -17.94
C GLN A 177 -2.14 37.08 -18.68
N LEU A 178 -2.34 36.08 -19.53
CA LEU A 178 -1.28 35.45 -20.29
C LEU A 178 -1.09 36.16 -21.63
N ASN A 179 0.15 36.60 -21.90
CA ASN A 179 0.53 37.05 -23.23
C ASN A 179 0.65 35.85 -24.18
N ARG A 180 -0.31 35.67 -25.08
CA ARG A 180 -0.34 34.56 -26.05
C ARG A 180 0.41 34.87 -27.34
N GLY A 181 1.17 35.99 -27.39
CA GLY A 181 1.98 36.36 -28.54
C GLY A 181 3.33 35.64 -28.62
N ARG A 182 4.19 36.05 -29.57
CA ARG A 182 5.55 35.51 -29.77
C ARG A 182 6.46 35.59 -28.53
N HIS A 183 6.18 36.52 -27.63
CA HIS A 183 6.87 36.70 -26.35
C HIS A 183 6.02 36.10 -25.23
N GLN A 184 6.47 35.04 -24.63
CA GLN A 184 5.78 34.30 -23.57
C GLN A 184 5.92 34.95 -22.17
N GLY A 185 6.02 36.27 -22.09
CA GLY A 185 6.11 37.04 -20.86
C GLY A 185 4.84 37.86 -20.57
N PRO A 186 4.77 38.58 -19.43
CA PRO A 186 3.66 39.44 -19.11
C PRO A 186 3.51 40.58 -20.09
N ILE A 187 2.27 41.00 -20.29
CA ILE A 187 1.98 42.24 -21.06
C ILE A 187 2.56 43.40 -20.27
N LYS A 188 3.55 44.11 -20.82
CA LYS A 188 4.04 45.34 -20.24
C LYS A 188 2.86 46.34 -20.21
N LYS A 189 2.44 46.77 -19.01
CA LYS A 189 1.51 47.91 -18.89
C LYS A 189 2.17 49.08 -19.58
N ARG A 190 1.52 49.65 -20.60
CA ARG A 190 1.92 50.96 -21.09
C ARG A 190 1.76 51.92 -19.91
N ASN A 191 2.87 52.56 -19.54
CA ASN A 191 2.77 53.75 -18.66
C ASN A 191 2.10 54.83 -19.48
N ASP A 192 0.79 54.99 -19.31
CA ASP A 192 0.07 56.17 -19.75
C ASP A 192 0.47 57.31 -18.81
N ASN A 193 1.69 57.80 -18.98
CA ASN A 193 2.09 59.10 -18.49
C ASN A 193 2.21 60.00 -19.72
N ASN A 194 1.17 60.73 -19.97
CA ASN A 194 1.16 62.11 -20.54
C ASN A 194 -0.03 62.83 -19.96
#